data_f8b24a1dfdddd84cead35f562e6490d2
#
_entry.id   f8b24a1dfdddd84cead35f562e6490d2
#
_cell.length_a   1.000
_cell.length_b   1.000
_cell.length_c   1.000
_cell.angle_alpha   90.00
_cell.angle_beta   90.00
_cell.angle_gamma   90.00
#
_symmetry.space_group_name_H-M   'P 1'
#
loop_
_entity.id
_entity.type
_entity.pdbx_description
1 polymer ?
#
loop_
_entity_poly.entity_id
_entity_poly.type
_entity_poly.pdbx_seq_one_letter_code
_entity_poly.pdbx_strand_id
1 'polypeptide(L)' 'KNGFFVIEFGKGQDFLLKEELVRNNFNNLCFYKDLNNVNRVVCVKKDT' A
#
# COMPACT_ATOMS: atom_id res chain seq x y z
N LYS A 1 -7.60 -17.27 -1.29
CA LYS A 1 -7.63 -16.93 -2.70
C LYS A 1 -6.73 -15.74 -3.02
N ASN A 2 -5.95 -15.86 -4.06
CA ASN A 2 -5.01 -14.81 -4.43
C ASN A 2 -5.71 -13.67 -5.16
N GLY A 3 -5.25 -12.47 -4.89
CA GLY A 3 -5.77 -11.30 -5.54
C GLY A 3 -4.95 -10.10 -5.12
N PHE A 4 -5.32 -8.96 -5.66
CA PHE A 4 -4.65 -7.74 -5.23
C PHE A 4 -5.57 -6.56 -5.43
N PHE A 5 -5.27 -5.49 -4.75
CA PHE A 5 -5.96 -4.23 -4.96
C PHE A 5 -4.98 -3.09 -4.80
N VAL A 6 -5.36 -1.93 -5.30
CA VAL A 6 -4.49 -0.77 -5.34
C VAL A 6 -5.17 0.38 -4.64
N ILE A 7 -4.41 1.09 -3.80
CA ILE A 7 -4.92 2.24 -3.07
C ILE A 7 -4.06 3.45 -3.43
N GLU A 8 -4.71 4.56 -3.79
CA GLU A 8 -4.04 5.84 -3.95
C GLU A 8 -4.19 6.62 -2.67
N PHE A 9 -3.18 7.38 -2.30
CA PHE A 9 -3.21 8.12 -1.05
C PHE A 9 -2.45 9.43 -1.17
N GLY A 10 -2.60 10.27 -0.17
CA GLY A 10 -1.98 11.58 -0.18
C GLY A 10 -0.55 11.54 0.32
N LYS A 11 0.16 12.59 0.01
CA LYS A 11 1.54 12.74 0.43
C LYS A 11 1.64 12.64 1.96
N GLY A 12 2.59 11.85 2.42
CA GLY A 12 2.83 11.72 3.84
C GLY A 12 1.94 10.73 4.56
N GLN A 13 1.03 10.06 3.86
CA GLN A 13 0.11 9.10 4.47
C GLN A 13 0.58 7.66 4.34
N ASP A 14 1.71 7.44 3.67
CA ASP A 14 2.17 6.09 3.41
C ASP A 14 2.45 5.31 4.69
N PHE A 15 3.04 5.95 5.70
CA PHE A 15 3.36 5.26 6.94
C PHE A 15 2.10 4.80 7.68
N LEU A 16 1.12 5.70 7.81
CA LEU A 16 -0.12 5.37 8.50
C LEU A 16 -0.90 4.29 7.77
N LEU A 17 -0.91 4.38 6.44
CA LEU A 17 -1.61 3.40 5.63
C LEU A 17 -0.93 2.03 5.76
N LYS A 18 0.39 2.01 5.76
CA LYS A 18 1.12 0.77 5.92
C LYS A 18 0.79 0.12 7.26
N GLU A 19 0.76 0.91 8.33
CA GLU A 19 0.43 0.38 9.65
C GLU A 19 -0.95 -0.23 9.67
N GLU A 20 -1.90 0.45 9.04
CA GLU A 20 -3.27 -0.03 9.01
C GLU A 20 -3.38 -1.34 8.25
N LEU A 21 -2.70 -1.43 7.12
CA LEU A 21 -2.75 -2.64 6.31
C LEU A 21 -2.11 -3.82 7.03
N VAL A 22 -0.96 -3.60 7.65
CA VAL A 22 -0.29 -4.66 8.39
C VAL A 22 -1.14 -5.12 9.57
N ARG A 23 -1.80 -4.19 10.23
CA ARG A 23 -2.68 -4.53 11.34
C ARG A 23 -3.81 -5.44 10.90
N ASN A 24 -4.22 -5.34 9.65
CA ASN A 24 -5.27 -6.17 9.08
C ASN A 24 -4.72 -7.37 8.31
N ASN A 25 -3.47 -7.72 8.59
CA ASN A 25 -2.82 -8.92 8.05
C ASN A 25 -2.49 -8.85 6.56
N PHE A 26 -2.37 -7.65 6.03
CA PHE A 26 -1.90 -7.48 4.67
C PHE A 26 -0.40 -7.19 4.72
N ASN A 27 0.41 -8.20 4.44
CA ASN A 27 1.85 -8.09 4.58
C ASN A 27 2.60 -7.95 3.27
N ASN A 28 1.94 -8.18 2.17
CA ASN A 28 2.60 -8.13 0.87
C ASN A 28 2.24 -6.81 0.19
N LEU A 29 3.04 -5.80 0.45
CA LEU A 29 2.77 -4.43 0.03
C LEU A 29 3.87 -3.94 -0.90
N CYS A 30 3.46 -3.19 -1.93
CA CYS A 30 4.40 -2.61 -2.88
C CYS A 30 4.02 -1.15 -3.08
N PHE A 31 4.91 -0.24 -2.71
CA PHE A 31 4.64 1.18 -2.83
C PHE A 31 5.27 1.74 -4.11
N TYR A 32 4.56 2.63 -4.74
CA TYR A 32 5.03 3.27 -5.97
C TYR A 32 5.03 4.78 -5.80
N LYS A 33 6.07 5.41 -6.31
CA LYS A 33 6.26 6.84 -6.19
C LYS A 33 5.83 7.56 -7.46
N ASP A 34 5.45 8.83 -7.29
CA ASP A 34 5.14 9.67 -8.43
C ASP A 34 6.43 10.30 -8.98
N LEU A 35 6.29 11.21 -9.92
CA LEU A 35 7.45 11.85 -10.54
C LEU A 35 8.22 12.72 -9.58
N ASN A 36 7.61 13.08 -8.46
CA ASN A 36 8.28 13.89 -7.43
C ASN A 36 8.91 13.03 -6.35
N ASN A 37 9.01 11.73 -6.61
CA ASN A 37 9.64 10.79 -5.69
C ASN A 37 8.87 10.68 -4.37
N VAL A 38 7.56 10.82 -4.43
CA VAL A 38 6.68 10.73 -3.25
C VAL A 38 5.77 9.53 -3.42
N ASN A 39 5.70 8.68 -2.39
CA ASN A 39 4.82 7.52 -2.42
C ASN A 39 3.37 7.96 -2.59
N ARG A 40 2.68 7.42 -3.58
CA ARG A 40 1.30 7.80 -3.90
C ARG A 40 0.37 6.62 -4.05
N VAL A 41 0.92 5.44 -4.26
CA VAL A 41 0.11 4.27 -4.58
C VAL A 41 0.71 3.08 -3.86
N VAL A 42 -0.14 2.22 -3.33
CA VAL A 42 0.31 0.94 -2.79
C VAL A 42 -0.50 -0.16 -3.44
N CYS A 43 0.19 -1.19 -3.89
CA CYS A 43 -0.44 -2.40 -4.39
C CYS A 43 -0.40 -3.41 -3.25
N VAL A 44 -1.57 -3.92 -2.88
CA VAL A 44 -1.69 -4.85 -1.77
C VAL A 44 -2.05 -6.21 -2.33
N LYS A 45 -1.21 -7.19 -2.10
CA LYS A 45 -1.48 -8.55 -2.53
C LYS A 45 -2.05 -9.35 -1.38
N LYS A 46 -3.08 -10.08 -1.65
CA LYS A 46 -3.74 -10.87 -0.65
C LYS A 46 -3.39 -12.34 -0.86
N ASP A 47 -2.74 -12.91 0.12
CA ASP A 47 -2.35 -14.32 0.12
C ASP A 47 -3.28 -15.08 1.05
N THR A 48 -3.98 -16.04 0.56
CA THR A 48 -4.77 -16.90 1.44
C THR A 48 -4.68 -18.34 1.04
#